data_8d5d65a70061c341b9cbc3a69dd99400
#
_entry.id   8d5d65a70061c341b9cbc3a69dd99400
#
_cell.length_a   1.000
_cell.length_b   1.000
_cell.length_c   1.000
_cell.angle_alpha   90.00
_cell.angle_beta   90.00
_cell.angle_gamma   90.00
#
_symmetry.space_group_name_H-M   'P 1'
#
loop_
_entity.id
_entity.type
_entity.pdbx_description
1 polymer ?
#
loop_
_entity_poly.entity_id
_entity_poly.type
_entity_poly.pdbx_seq_one_letter_code
_entity_poly.pdbx_strand_id
1 'polypeptide(L)'
;MMFLNCQKPGLIKDPYIYKPDSIMLDLEDAVAENQKDAARYSLYHALQEIDYRGVERVVRINGLDTPHWKEDIRVCVAGGADTIRIAKTESAQDVHTVEEHVLAAEREFGRPEGSTLLMAALESCKGVLNALEVCKSSDRLIGIALSGGDYTKDLQTVITGTGVELQGARQQMIIAARAAGVQCWDTVFTNLDAMDVFEEEVKMIKMMGFDGKSLVNPRQIDVVHKVFTPTQKEIIFAEKVVKEIDEKKAQGIGVFTVDGKMIDIAFYDGAKRTIELAKASGVYKGDL
;
A
#
# COMPACT_ATOMS: atom_id res chain seq x y z
N MET A 1 1.86 0.45 -6.14
CA MET A 1 0.72 1.42 -6.25
C MET A 1 1.16 2.61 -7.09
N MET A 2 0.53 2.87 -8.24
CA MET A 2 0.93 3.93 -9.16
C MET A 2 0.00 5.15 -9.04
N PHE A 3 0.55 6.33 -8.76
CA PHE A 3 -0.19 7.60 -8.66
C PHE A 3 -0.65 8.13 -10.02
N LEU A 4 -1.91 8.56 -10.09
CA LEU A 4 -2.58 9.11 -11.27
C LEU A 4 -3.40 10.34 -10.89
N ASN A 5 -3.11 11.48 -11.49
CA ASN A 5 -3.84 12.73 -11.25
C ASN A 5 -5.22 12.70 -11.94
N CYS A 6 -6.31 12.74 -11.17
CA CYS A 6 -7.69 12.73 -11.66
C CYS A 6 -8.09 13.99 -12.47
N GLN A 7 -7.34 15.09 -12.35
CA GLN A 7 -7.51 16.25 -13.21
C GLN A 7 -7.14 15.97 -14.69
N LYS A 8 -6.42 14.86 -14.93
CA LYS A 8 -5.92 14.49 -16.27
C LYS A 8 -6.56 13.18 -16.74
N PRO A 9 -7.75 13.21 -17.37
CA PRO A 9 -8.48 12.00 -17.78
C PRO A 9 -7.65 11.01 -18.61
N GLY A 10 -6.72 11.52 -19.42
CA GLY A 10 -5.81 10.67 -20.22
C GLY A 10 -4.88 9.77 -19.39
N LEU A 11 -4.62 10.10 -18.11
CA LEU A 11 -3.81 9.27 -17.22
C LEU A 11 -4.62 8.15 -16.55
N ILE A 12 -5.90 8.40 -16.29
CA ILE A 12 -6.78 7.45 -15.56
C ILE A 12 -7.52 6.48 -16.47
N LYS A 13 -7.46 6.69 -17.79
CA LYS A 13 -8.22 5.95 -18.80
C LYS A 13 -7.79 4.47 -18.92
N ASP A 14 -6.48 4.20 -19.00
CA ASP A 14 -5.95 2.88 -19.34
C ASP A 14 -4.64 2.49 -18.62
N PRO A 15 -4.48 2.83 -17.32
CA PRO A 15 -3.25 2.56 -16.57
C PRO A 15 -2.94 1.06 -16.42
N TYR A 16 -3.95 0.20 -16.57
CA TYR A 16 -3.80 -1.26 -16.51
C TYR A 16 -2.85 -1.83 -17.59
N ILE A 17 -2.60 -1.08 -18.68
CA ILE A 17 -1.64 -1.52 -19.72
C ILE A 17 -0.22 -1.67 -19.17
N TYR A 18 0.12 -0.94 -18.11
CA TYR A 18 1.42 -1.00 -17.42
C TYR A 18 1.46 -2.07 -16.33
N LYS A 19 0.33 -2.76 -16.07
CA LYS A 19 0.20 -3.87 -15.10
C LYS A 19 0.64 -3.52 -13.67
N PRO A 20 0.26 -2.35 -13.10
CA PRO A 20 0.44 -2.13 -11.67
C PRO A 20 -0.48 -3.05 -10.88
N ASP A 21 -0.12 -3.41 -9.64
CA ASP A 21 -1.01 -4.16 -8.74
C ASP A 21 -2.19 -3.29 -8.28
N SER A 22 -1.92 -2.00 -8.03
CA SER A 22 -2.94 -1.00 -7.69
C SER A 22 -2.62 0.36 -8.31
N ILE A 23 -3.67 1.14 -8.56
CA ILE A 23 -3.58 2.55 -8.97
C ILE A 23 -4.09 3.45 -7.85
N MET A 24 -3.43 4.60 -7.69
CA MET A 24 -3.86 5.67 -6.80
C MET A 24 -4.46 6.80 -7.62
N LEU A 25 -5.77 6.87 -7.64
CA LEU A 25 -6.54 7.95 -8.27
C LEU A 25 -6.58 9.14 -7.32
N ASP A 26 -5.85 10.20 -7.65
CA ASP A 26 -5.56 11.28 -6.72
C ASP A 26 -6.51 12.48 -6.90
N LEU A 27 -7.22 12.86 -5.84
CA LEU A 27 -8.06 14.05 -5.74
C LEU A 27 -7.42 15.18 -4.91
N GLU A 28 -6.28 14.89 -4.25
CA GLU A 28 -5.64 15.78 -3.28
C GLU A 28 -4.64 16.74 -3.95
N ASP A 29 -3.40 16.81 -3.51
CA ASP A 29 -2.41 17.84 -3.89
C ASP A 29 -2.10 17.90 -5.39
N ALA A 30 -2.24 16.80 -6.13
CA ALA A 30 -2.04 16.81 -7.58
C ALA A 30 -3.15 17.55 -8.35
N VAL A 31 -4.29 17.85 -7.72
CA VAL A 31 -5.46 18.50 -8.32
C VAL A 31 -5.55 19.95 -7.86
N ALA A 32 -5.55 20.88 -8.80
CA ALA A 32 -5.72 22.32 -8.50
C ALA A 32 -7.07 22.59 -7.83
N GLU A 33 -7.11 23.57 -6.92
CA GLU A 33 -8.29 23.89 -6.12
C GLU A 33 -9.56 24.13 -6.97
N ASN A 34 -9.43 24.88 -8.05
CA ASN A 34 -10.53 25.17 -8.98
C ASN A 34 -10.87 24.00 -9.92
N GLN A 35 -10.23 22.87 -9.80
CA GLN A 35 -10.46 21.64 -10.59
C GLN A 35 -10.98 20.48 -9.76
N LYS A 36 -11.18 20.65 -8.47
CA LYS A 36 -11.61 19.58 -7.56
C LYS A 36 -12.93 18.94 -8.02
N ASP A 37 -13.94 19.75 -8.40
CA ASP A 37 -15.22 19.23 -8.90
C ASP A 37 -15.08 18.50 -10.24
N ALA A 38 -14.30 19.04 -11.17
CA ALA A 38 -14.03 18.39 -12.45
C ALA A 38 -13.27 17.06 -12.29
N ALA A 39 -12.34 17.00 -11.34
CA ALA A 39 -11.61 15.77 -11.01
C ALA A 39 -12.54 14.71 -10.40
N ARG A 40 -13.45 15.07 -9.49
CA ARG A 40 -14.49 14.18 -8.95
C ARG A 40 -15.40 13.64 -10.05
N TYR A 41 -15.85 14.50 -10.95
CA TYR A 41 -16.67 14.08 -12.08
C TYR A 41 -15.94 13.07 -12.98
N SER A 42 -14.68 13.36 -13.33
CA SER A 42 -13.84 12.45 -14.12
C SER A 42 -13.61 11.13 -13.41
N LEU A 43 -13.34 11.16 -12.10
CA LEU A 43 -13.16 9.98 -11.27
C LEU A 43 -14.40 9.09 -11.24
N TYR A 44 -15.57 9.69 -10.98
CA TYR A 44 -16.83 8.94 -10.93
C TYR A 44 -17.07 8.16 -12.21
N HIS A 45 -16.98 8.83 -13.36
CA HIS A 45 -17.19 8.19 -14.66
C HIS A 45 -16.11 7.15 -14.97
N ALA A 46 -14.86 7.41 -14.61
CA ALA A 46 -13.79 6.44 -14.79
C ALA A 46 -14.03 5.15 -13.98
N LEU A 47 -14.47 5.28 -12.72
CA LEU A 47 -14.78 4.12 -11.87
C LEU A 47 -16.00 3.32 -12.37
N GLN A 48 -16.99 3.99 -12.98
CA GLN A 48 -18.19 3.34 -13.50
C GLN A 48 -17.98 2.68 -14.87
N GLU A 49 -17.23 3.32 -15.77
CA GLU A 49 -17.21 2.97 -17.19
C GLU A 49 -15.96 2.17 -17.60
N ILE A 50 -14.87 2.24 -16.83
CA ILE A 50 -13.59 1.61 -17.18
C ILE A 50 -13.41 0.28 -16.45
N ASP A 51 -13.26 -0.80 -17.23
CA ASP A 51 -12.76 -2.06 -16.69
C ASP A 51 -11.24 -1.98 -16.48
N TYR A 52 -10.82 -1.82 -15.23
CA TYR A 52 -9.41 -1.79 -14.84
C TYR A 52 -8.75 -3.18 -14.76
N ARG A 53 -9.42 -4.22 -15.24
CA ARG A 53 -8.89 -5.60 -15.40
C ARG A 53 -8.31 -6.19 -14.12
N GLY A 54 -8.98 -5.97 -13.00
CA GLY A 54 -8.58 -6.50 -11.70
C GLY A 54 -7.47 -5.69 -11.00
N VAL A 55 -7.02 -4.56 -11.57
CA VAL A 55 -6.15 -3.61 -10.86
C VAL A 55 -6.94 -2.93 -9.75
N GLU A 56 -6.45 -2.97 -8.52
CA GLU A 56 -7.07 -2.32 -7.37
C GLU A 56 -7.16 -0.79 -7.56
N ARG A 57 -8.33 -0.22 -7.31
CA ARG A 57 -8.64 1.21 -7.47
C ARG A 57 -8.66 1.88 -6.10
N VAL A 58 -7.51 2.46 -5.73
CA VAL A 58 -7.37 3.26 -4.52
C VAL A 58 -7.62 4.72 -4.87
N VAL A 59 -8.38 5.45 -4.08
CA VAL A 59 -8.60 6.89 -4.28
C VAL A 59 -8.06 7.66 -3.08
N ARG A 60 -7.12 8.58 -3.31
CA ARG A 60 -6.68 9.52 -2.27
C ARG A 60 -7.63 10.71 -2.24
N ILE A 61 -8.34 10.86 -1.12
CA ILE A 61 -9.23 11.98 -0.85
C ILE A 61 -8.46 13.19 -0.30
N ASN A 62 -9.06 14.36 -0.36
CA ASN A 62 -8.52 15.56 0.28
C ASN A 62 -8.48 15.42 1.80
N GLY A 63 -7.56 16.15 2.45
CA GLY A 63 -7.41 16.15 3.90
C GLY A 63 -8.67 16.61 4.63
N LEU A 64 -8.86 16.15 5.86
CA LEU A 64 -10.04 16.45 6.69
C LEU A 64 -10.14 17.92 7.11
N ASP A 65 -9.06 18.68 6.96
CA ASP A 65 -8.97 20.12 7.16
C ASP A 65 -9.51 20.96 5.99
N THR A 66 -9.90 20.30 4.88
CA THR A 66 -10.45 20.94 3.68
C THR A 66 -11.97 20.77 3.59
N PRO A 67 -12.68 21.55 2.77
CA PRO A 67 -14.12 21.36 2.55
C PRO A 67 -14.46 20.18 1.61
N HIS A 68 -13.46 19.53 0.98
CA HIS A 68 -13.67 18.63 -0.16
C HIS A 68 -13.90 17.17 0.21
N TRP A 69 -13.29 16.69 1.29
CA TRP A 69 -13.19 15.26 1.63
C TRP A 69 -14.54 14.52 1.74
N LYS A 70 -15.60 15.21 2.21
CA LYS A 70 -16.94 14.58 2.34
C LYS A 70 -17.51 14.21 0.98
N GLU A 71 -17.42 15.15 0.02
CA GLU A 71 -17.90 14.90 -1.33
C GLU A 71 -17.00 13.92 -2.08
N ASP A 72 -15.67 13.94 -1.80
CA ASP A 72 -14.76 12.94 -2.33
C ASP A 72 -15.18 11.53 -1.90
N ILE A 73 -15.50 11.31 -0.61
CA ILE A 73 -15.98 10.02 -0.10
C ILE A 73 -17.25 9.58 -0.82
N ARG A 74 -18.23 10.48 -0.97
CA ARG A 74 -19.49 10.16 -1.66
C ARG A 74 -19.23 9.70 -3.10
N VAL A 75 -18.40 10.43 -3.83
CA VAL A 75 -18.02 10.10 -5.21
C VAL A 75 -17.27 8.78 -5.30
N CYS A 76 -16.34 8.51 -4.39
CA CYS A 76 -15.59 7.26 -4.32
C CYS A 76 -16.50 6.05 -4.12
N VAL A 77 -17.39 6.13 -3.12
CA VAL A 77 -18.32 5.04 -2.80
C VAL A 77 -19.35 4.84 -3.92
N ALA A 78 -19.97 5.91 -4.41
CA ALA A 78 -20.92 5.85 -5.53
C ALA A 78 -20.26 5.26 -6.80
N GLY A 79 -19.03 5.66 -7.10
CA GLY A 79 -18.24 5.15 -8.21
C GLY A 79 -17.78 3.70 -8.06
N GLY A 80 -17.68 3.20 -6.82
CA GLY A 80 -17.25 1.85 -6.51
C GLY A 80 -15.73 1.71 -6.42
N ALA A 81 -15.04 2.69 -5.83
CA ALA A 81 -13.63 2.55 -5.45
C ALA A 81 -13.45 1.37 -4.49
N ASP A 82 -12.34 0.64 -4.62
CA ASP A 82 -12.04 -0.49 -3.76
C ASP A 82 -11.54 -0.02 -2.39
N THR A 83 -10.68 1.02 -2.39
CA THR A 83 -10.04 1.55 -1.18
C THR A 83 -10.01 3.08 -1.21
N ILE A 84 -10.28 3.72 -0.09
CA ILE A 84 -10.06 5.15 0.13
C ILE A 84 -8.78 5.34 0.92
N ARG A 85 -7.84 6.12 0.37
CA ARG A 85 -6.64 6.57 1.08
C ARG A 85 -6.90 7.93 1.72
N ILE A 86 -6.83 7.96 3.05
CA ILE A 86 -7.03 9.16 3.87
C ILE A 86 -5.72 9.94 3.87
N ALA A 87 -5.72 11.14 3.29
CA ALA A 87 -4.56 12.03 3.34
C ALA A 87 -4.33 12.59 4.74
N LYS A 88 -3.09 12.86 5.09
CA LYS A 88 -2.68 13.58 6.31
C LYS A 88 -3.27 13.02 7.60
N THR A 89 -3.35 11.68 7.69
CA THR A 89 -3.87 10.99 8.88
C THR A 89 -2.91 11.15 10.06
N GLU A 90 -3.41 11.61 11.20
CA GLU A 90 -2.61 11.82 12.41
C GLU A 90 -3.13 11.07 13.64
N SER A 91 -4.36 10.53 13.59
CA SER A 91 -5.00 9.90 14.74
C SER A 91 -6.00 8.80 14.33
N ALA A 92 -6.36 7.94 15.28
CA ALA A 92 -7.47 7.00 15.12
C ALA A 92 -8.80 7.72 14.85
N GLN A 93 -8.99 8.92 15.41
CA GLN A 93 -10.22 9.70 15.19
C GLN A 93 -10.39 10.13 13.74
N ASP A 94 -9.29 10.40 13.00
CA ASP A 94 -9.36 10.73 11.58
C ASP A 94 -9.90 9.54 10.78
N VAL A 95 -9.45 8.34 11.10
CA VAL A 95 -9.93 7.10 10.47
C VAL A 95 -11.40 6.87 10.80
N HIS A 96 -11.81 6.97 12.07
CA HIS A 96 -13.20 6.81 12.48
C HIS A 96 -14.12 7.82 11.78
N THR A 97 -13.70 9.08 11.69
CA THR A 97 -14.47 10.13 10.99
C THR A 97 -14.70 9.77 9.51
N VAL A 98 -13.70 9.26 8.82
CA VAL A 98 -13.85 8.84 7.42
C VAL A 98 -14.71 7.58 7.33
N GLU A 99 -14.51 6.60 8.21
CA GLU A 99 -15.30 5.36 8.23
C GLU A 99 -16.80 5.61 8.39
N GLU A 100 -17.19 6.51 9.32
CA GLU A 100 -18.58 6.89 9.50
C GLU A 100 -19.21 7.47 8.22
N HIS A 101 -18.46 8.31 7.49
CA HIS A 101 -18.93 8.90 6.24
C HIS A 101 -18.95 7.88 5.08
N VAL A 102 -18.01 6.94 5.05
CA VAL A 102 -18.01 5.81 4.09
C VAL A 102 -19.23 4.94 4.32
N LEU A 103 -19.51 4.56 5.57
CA LEU A 103 -20.69 3.76 5.91
C LEU A 103 -22.00 4.48 5.53
N ALA A 104 -22.11 5.78 5.79
CA ALA A 104 -23.26 6.58 5.39
C ALA A 104 -23.42 6.60 3.85
N ALA A 105 -22.33 6.76 3.11
CA ALA A 105 -22.34 6.75 1.65
C ALA A 105 -22.67 5.36 1.07
N GLU A 106 -22.16 4.27 1.65
CA GLU A 106 -22.52 2.90 1.25
C GLU A 106 -24.04 2.68 1.36
N ARG A 107 -24.65 3.13 2.45
CA ARG A 107 -26.12 3.07 2.64
C ARG A 107 -26.88 3.96 1.64
N GLU A 108 -26.39 5.19 1.43
CA GLU A 108 -27.01 6.14 0.49
C GLU A 108 -27.04 5.60 -0.95
N PHE A 109 -25.95 4.99 -1.40
CA PHE A 109 -25.79 4.50 -2.78
C PHE A 109 -26.09 2.99 -2.95
N GLY A 110 -26.61 2.34 -1.91
CA GLY A 110 -26.98 0.92 -1.97
C GLY A 110 -25.78 -0.02 -2.17
N ARG A 111 -24.59 0.38 -1.71
CA ARG A 111 -23.40 -0.45 -1.74
C ARG A 111 -23.39 -1.36 -0.51
N PRO A 112 -22.81 -2.57 -0.60
CA PRO A 112 -22.67 -3.42 0.59
C PRO A 112 -21.86 -2.71 1.69
N GLU A 113 -22.34 -2.72 2.93
CA GLU A 113 -21.59 -2.18 4.06
C GLU A 113 -20.27 -2.95 4.22
N GLY A 114 -19.16 -2.22 4.33
CA GLY A 114 -17.82 -2.81 4.40
C GLY A 114 -17.16 -3.05 3.04
N SER A 115 -17.82 -2.73 1.93
CA SER A 115 -17.26 -2.96 0.59
C SER A 115 -16.14 -1.98 0.21
N THR A 116 -16.08 -0.81 0.83
CA THR A 116 -15.01 0.18 0.62
C THR A 116 -14.01 0.09 1.78
N LEU A 117 -12.77 -0.27 1.47
CA LEU A 117 -11.67 -0.38 2.44
C LEU A 117 -11.00 0.96 2.68
N LEU A 118 -10.17 1.04 3.71
CA LEU A 118 -9.44 2.24 4.09
C LEU A 118 -7.92 2.00 4.11
N MET A 119 -7.18 3.03 3.78
CA MET A 119 -5.73 3.13 3.93
C MET A 119 -5.40 4.50 4.51
N ALA A 120 -4.46 4.60 5.45
CA ALA A 120 -4.04 5.87 6.03
C ALA A 120 -2.69 6.32 5.45
N ALA A 121 -2.61 7.57 5.00
CA ALA A 121 -1.35 8.19 4.63
C ALA A 121 -0.77 8.95 5.83
N LEU A 122 0.40 8.52 6.31
CA LEU A 122 1.14 9.17 7.39
C LEU A 122 2.14 10.15 6.78
N GLU A 123 1.94 11.43 7.03
CA GLU A 123 2.58 12.54 6.33
C GLU A 123 3.23 13.54 7.29
N SER A 124 3.10 13.31 8.61
CA SER A 124 3.66 14.16 9.65
C SER A 124 4.35 13.34 10.74
N CYS A 125 5.21 13.98 11.52
CA CYS A 125 5.85 13.39 12.70
C CYS A 125 4.82 12.87 13.69
N LYS A 126 3.71 13.60 13.88
CA LYS A 126 2.61 13.18 14.76
C LYS A 126 1.92 11.94 14.23
N GLY A 127 1.61 11.87 12.93
CA GLY A 127 1.00 10.68 12.31
C GLY A 127 1.91 9.46 12.43
N VAL A 128 3.21 9.61 12.21
CA VAL A 128 4.19 8.52 12.37
C VAL A 128 4.28 8.05 13.83
N LEU A 129 4.28 8.95 14.81
CA LEU A 129 4.29 8.58 16.23
C LEU A 129 3.01 7.83 16.65
N ASN A 130 1.87 8.17 16.06
CA ASN A 130 0.57 7.55 16.33
C ASN A 130 0.28 6.34 15.42
N ALA A 131 1.24 5.88 14.63
CA ALA A 131 1.03 4.84 13.62
C ALA A 131 0.34 3.57 14.17
N LEU A 132 0.68 3.11 15.38
CA LEU A 132 0.07 1.93 15.98
C LEU A 132 -1.41 2.15 16.34
N GLU A 133 -1.74 3.32 16.88
CA GLU A 133 -3.13 3.70 17.17
C GLU A 133 -3.95 3.77 15.89
N VAL A 134 -3.42 4.41 14.85
CA VAL A 134 -4.04 4.48 13.52
C VAL A 134 -4.26 3.09 12.94
N CYS A 135 -3.24 2.22 12.98
CA CYS A 135 -3.34 0.85 12.43
C CYS A 135 -4.42 -0.01 13.11
N LYS A 136 -4.77 0.27 14.36
CA LYS A 136 -5.76 -0.49 15.14
C LYS A 136 -7.14 0.14 15.18
N SER A 137 -7.36 1.26 14.50
CA SER A 137 -8.56 2.06 14.63
C SER A 137 -9.79 1.49 13.93
N SER A 138 -9.62 0.65 12.90
CA SER A 138 -10.74 0.12 12.11
C SER A 138 -10.40 -1.21 11.48
N ASP A 139 -11.35 -2.14 11.45
CA ASP A 139 -11.24 -3.41 10.71
C ASP A 139 -11.25 -3.20 9.19
N ARG A 140 -11.67 -2.01 8.71
CA ARG A 140 -11.60 -1.63 7.30
C ARG A 140 -10.21 -1.13 6.88
N LEU A 141 -9.34 -0.78 7.85
CA LEU A 141 -8.01 -0.24 7.56
C LEU A 141 -7.07 -1.38 7.17
N ILE A 142 -6.82 -1.51 5.87
CA ILE A 142 -5.94 -2.57 5.33
C ILE A 142 -4.45 -2.22 5.43
N GLY A 143 -4.11 -0.95 5.64
CA GLY A 143 -2.71 -0.55 5.74
C GLY A 143 -2.45 0.93 5.88
N ILE A 144 -1.17 1.23 6.03
CA ILE A 144 -0.63 2.58 6.13
C ILE A 144 0.41 2.83 5.05
N ALA A 145 0.57 4.07 4.63
CA ALA A 145 1.55 4.46 3.63
C ALA A 145 2.30 5.73 4.05
N LEU A 146 3.61 5.76 3.84
CA LEU A 146 4.42 6.97 4.06
C LEU A 146 4.24 7.94 2.89
N SER A 147 3.95 9.21 3.18
CA SER A 147 4.03 10.31 2.23
C SER A 147 5.26 11.18 2.57
N GLY A 148 6.39 10.81 1.96
CA GLY A 148 7.70 11.35 2.33
C GLY A 148 7.88 12.85 2.07
N GLY A 149 7.17 13.42 1.08
CA GLY A 149 7.25 14.86 0.78
C GLY A 149 6.78 15.73 1.94
N ASP A 150 5.54 15.52 2.39
CA ASP A 150 4.98 16.27 3.52
C ASP A 150 5.64 15.89 4.84
N TYR A 151 5.98 14.61 5.02
CA TYR A 151 6.73 14.16 6.19
C TYR A 151 8.07 14.88 6.35
N THR A 152 8.88 15.01 5.29
CA THR A 152 10.16 15.71 5.37
C THR A 152 10.01 17.21 5.61
N LYS A 153 8.94 17.81 5.07
CA LYS A 153 8.58 19.21 5.36
C LYS A 153 8.23 19.38 6.85
N ASP A 154 7.41 18.51 7.41
CA ASP A 154 7.05 18.54 8.83
C ASP A 154 8.26 18.27 9.74
N LEU A 155 9.14 17.35 9.34
CA LEU A 155 10.42 17.03 10.01
C LEU A 155 11.45 18.19 9.89
N GLN A 156 11.15 19.25 9.13
CA GLN A 156 12.02 20.39 8.85
C GLN A 156 13.35 20.00 8.17
N THR A 157 13.28 19.07 7.23
CA THR A 157 14.43 18.60 6.45
C THR A 157 14.07 18.54 4.95
N VAL A 158 14.99 18.03 4.16
CA VAL A 158 14.82 17.85 2.70
C VAL A 158 14.98 16.38 2.32
N ILE A 159 14.37 15.99 1.21
CA ILE A 159 14.58 14.67 0.64
C ILE A 159 16.02 14.59 0.12
N THR A 160 16.77 13.59 0.62
CA THR A 160 18.15 13.34 0.18
C THR A 160 18.20 12.15 -0.79
N GLY A 161 19.27 12.01 -1.53
CA GLY A 161 19.49 10.84 -2.39
C GLY A 161 19.75 9.55 -1.63
N THR A 162 19.95 9.61 -0.30
CA THR A 162 20.21 8.46 0.56
C THR A 162 18.97 7.98 1.31
N GLY A 163 17.92 8.82 1.43
CA GLY A 163 16.70 8.54 2.17
C GLY A 163 16.91 8.36 3.69
N VAL A 164 18.04 8.87 4.24
CA VAL A 164 18.36 8.77 5.68
C VAL A 164 17.32 9.47 6.54
N GLU A 165 16.75 10.57 6.07
CA GLU A 165 15.68 11.35 6.70
C GLU A 165 14.39 10.57 6.88
N LEU A 166 14.16 9.53 6.08
CA LEU A 166 12.96 8.70 6.13
C LEU A 166 13.11 7.47 7.04
N GLN A 167 14.34 7.13 7.47
CA GLN A 167 14.61 5.86 8.17
C GLN A 167 13.83 5.72 9.49
N GLY A 168 13.72 6.80 10.27
CA GLY A 168 12.95 6.79 11.52
C GLY A 168 11.47 6.48 11.29
N ALA A 169 10.86 7.16 10.32
CA ALA A 169 9.47 6.91 9.94
C ALA A 169 9.27 5.50 9.39
N ARG A 170 10.13 5.05 8.48
CA ARG A 170 10.06 3.72 7.88
C ARG A 170 10.07 2.63 8.94
N GLN A 171 10.98 2.69 9.91
CA GLN A 171 11.06 1.69 10.99
C GLN A 171 9.84 1.73 11.92
N GLN A 172 9.43 2.92 12.34
CA GLN A 172 8.26 3.12 13.21
C GLN A 172 7.00 2.54 12.56
N MET A 173 6.76 2.86 11.29
CA MET A 173 5.59 2.43 10.55
C MET A 173 5.55 0.92 10.34
N ILE A 174 6.66 0.29 9.96
CA ILE A 174 6.74 -1.17 9.80
C ILE A 174 6.43 -1.89 11.11
N ILE A 175 7.02 -1.43 12.22
CA ILE A 175 6.75 -2.03 13.55
C ILE A 175 5.27 -1.91 13.90
N ALA A 176 4.67 -0.73 13.70
CA ALA A 176 3.26 -0.48 13.97
C ALA A 176 2.34 -1.35 13.10
N ALA A 177 2.59 -1.40 11.79
CA ALA A 177 1.81 -2.20 10.85
C ALA A 177 1.86 -3.70 11.18
N ARG A 178 3.05 -4.24 11.48
CA ARG A 178 3.20 -5.65 11.86
C ARG A 178 2.53 -5.96 13.20
N ALA A 179 2.60 -5.06 14.19
CA ALA A 179 1.93 -5.22 15.49
C ALA A 179 0.39 -5.18 15.37
N ALA A 180 -0.15 -4.54 14.33
CA ALA A 180 -1.57 -4.47 14.05
C ALA A 180 -2.06 -5.49 13.00
N GLY A 181 -1.15 -6.16 12.27
CA GLY A 181 -1.50 -7.12 11.22
C GLY A 181 -1.94 -6.49 9.90
N VAL A 182 -1.58 -5.21 9.66
CA VAL A 182 -1.92 -4.48 8.43
C VAL A 182 -0.71 -4.30 7.51
N GLN A 183 -0.94 -3.90 6.27
CA GLN A 183 0.11 -3.67 5.28
C GLN A 183 0.79 -2.29 5.46
N CYS A 184 2.00 -2.15 4.93
CA CYS A 184 2.77 -0.91 4.96
C CYS A 184 3.41 -0.63 3.60
N TRP A 185 3.14 0.56 3.04
CA TRP A 185 3.71 1.01 1.77
C TRP A 185 4.72 2.14 1.98
N ASP A 186 5.83 2.06 1.26
CA ASP A 186 6.81 3.14 1.22
C ASP A 186 6.40 4.27 0.27
N THR A 187 7.03 5.41 0.47
CA THR A 187 6.79 6.64 -0.28
C THR A 187 7.23 6.57 -1.74
N VAL A 188 6.92 7.60 -2.52
CA VAL A 188 7.35 7.75 -3.91
C VAL A 188 8.84 8.07 -4.02
N PHE A 189 9.42 7.74 -5.18
CA PHE A 189 10.75 8.16 -5.61
C PHE A 189 10.60 9.02 -6.87
N THR A 190 10.98 10.29 -6.79
CA THR A 190 10.65 11.28 -7.84
C THR A 190 11.77 11.54 -8.85
N ASN A 191 13.03 11.15 -8.54
CA ASN A 191 14.14 11.33 -9.46
C ASN A 191 14.20 10.20 -10.50
N LEU A 192 13.51 10.38 -11.62
CA LEU A 192 13.39 9.37 -12.67
C LEU A 192 14.68 9.13 -13.47
N ASP A 193 15.69 9.96 -13.30
CA ASP A 193 17.00 9.82 -13.94
C ASP A 193 17.97 8.93 -13.14
N ALA A 194 17.64 8.65 -11.85
CA ALA A 194 18.43 7.84 -10.93
C ALA A 194 17.75 6.47 -10.66
N MET A 195 17.47 5.70 -11.70
CA MET A 195 16.76 4.41 -11.59
C MET A 195 17.58 3.32 -10.89
N ASP A 196 18.90 3.41 -10.90
CA ASP A 196 19.81 2.57 -10.11
C ASP A 196 19.66 2.81 -8.60
N VAL A 197 19.61 4.08 -8.18
CA VAL A 197 19.33 4.47 -6.79
C VAL A 197 17.93 4.02 -6.38
N PHE A 198 16.95 4.15 -7.27
CA PHE A 198 15.59 3.65 -7.05
C PHE A 198 15.58 2.12 -6.79
N GLU A 199 16.28 1.33 -7.60
CA GLU A 199 16.34 -0.14 -7.40
C GLU A 199 16.96 -0.48 -6.05
N GLU A 200 18.03 0.21 -5.62
CA GLU A 200 18.63 0.01 -4.30
C GLU A 200 17.67 0.40 -3.15
N GLU A 201 16.94 1.49 -3.30
CA GLU A 201 15.91 1.86 -2.32
C GLU A 201 14.80 0.79 -2.24
N VAL A 202 14.34 0.26 -3.37
CA VAL A 202 13.32 -0.81 -3.40
C VAL A 202 13.84 -2.08 -2.72
N LYS A 203 15.10 -2.46 -2.92
CA LYS A 203 15.73 -3.59 -2.23
C LYS A 203 15.78 -3.35 -0.72
N MET A 204 16.18 -2.14 -0.30
CA MET A 204 16.25 -1.76 1.10
C MET A 204 14.88 -1.85 1.79
N ILE A 205 13.83 -1.27 1.21
CA ILE A 205 12.50 -1.29 1.83
C ILE A 205 11.90 -2.70 1.87
N LYS A 206 12.17 -3.55 0.86
CA LYS A 206 11.82 -4.98 0.93
C LYS A 206 12.50 -5.65 2.13
N MET A 207 13.80 -5.41 2.33
CA MET A 207 14.54 -5.97 3.49
C MET A 207 14.02 -5.43 4.83
N MET A 208 13.52 -4.19 4.88
CA MET A 208 12.87 -3.62 6.06
C MET A 208 11.50 -4.24 6.35
N GLY A 209 10.90 -4.90 5.38
CA GLY A 209 9.62 -5.59 5.55
C GLY A 209 8.41 -4.85 4.99
N PHE A 210 8.58 -3.83 4.14
CA PHE A 210 7.47 -3.19 3.43
C PHE A 210 6.75 -4.16 2.49
N ASP A 211 5.45 -3.93 2.28
CA ASP A 211 4.61 -4.73 1.38
C ASP A 211 4.65 -4.21 -0.06
N GLY A 212 5.01 -2.95 -0.24
CA GLY A 212 5.09 -2.33 -1.55
C GLY A 212 5.61 -0.90 -1.52
N LYS A 213 5.53 -0.25 -2.67
CA LYS A 213 6.03 1.11 -2.88
C LYS A 213 5.05 1.94 -3.70
N SER A 214 4.94 3.22 -3.35
CA SER A 214 4.23 4.21 -4.16
C SER A 214 5.10 4.65 -5.34
N LEU A 215 4.50 4.77 -6.53
CA LEU A 215 5.19 5.05 -7.79
C LEU A 215 4.58 6.26 -8.49
N VAL A 216 5.40 7.03 -9.18
CA VAL A 216 4.97 8.21 -9.97
C VAL A 216 5.12 8.02 -11.48
N ASN A 217 5.74 6.91 -11.91
CA ASN A 217 5.97 6.65 -13.33
C ASN A 217 5.88 5.15 -13.64
N PRO A 218 5.25 4.73 -14.75
CA PRO A 218 5.16 3.33 -15.14
C PRO A 218 6.50 2.59 -15.27
N ARG A 219 7.59 3.28 -15.62
CA ARG A 219 8.95 2.68 -15.70
C ARG A 219 9.43 2.09 -14.37
N GLN A 220 8.86 2.52 -13.25
CA GLN A 220 9.21 2.04 -11.93
C GLN A 220 8.56 0.68 -11.59
N ILE A 221 7.48 0.30 -12.29
CA ILE A 221 6.70 -0.90 -12.01
C ILE A 221 7.56 -2.16 -12.15
N ASP A 222 8.24 -2.32 -13.30
CA ASP A 222 9.06 -3.50 -13.57
C ASP A 222 10.20 -3.68 -12.55
N VAL A 223 10.78 -2.58 -12.06
CA VAL A 223 11.83 -2.60 -11.03
C VAL A 223 11.27 -3.13 -9.71
N VAL A 224 10.11 -2.60 -9.29
CA VAL A 224 9.46 -3.06 -8.05
C VAL A 224 9.05 -4.53 -8.17
N HIS A 225 8.41 -4.92 -9.26
CA HIS A 225 8.03 -6.31 -9.50
C HIS A 225 9.25 -7.24 -9.47
N LYS A 226 10.33 -6.89 -10.18
CA LYS A 226 11.58 -7.66 -10.17
C LYS A 226 12.13 -7.88 -8.77
N VAL A 227 12.11 -6.84 -7.93
CA VAL A 227 12.67 -6.91 -6.57
C VAL A 227 11.73 -7.68 -5.63
N PHE A 228 10.42 -7.42 -5.66
CA PHE A 228 9.47 -8.04 -4.73
C PHE A 228 9.11 -9.48 -5.09
N THR A 229 9.12 -9.86 -6.38
CA THR A 229 8.85 -11.24 -6.80
C THR A 229 9.89 -12.21 -6.23
N PRO A 230 9.48 -13.28 -5.54
CA PRO A 230 10.42 -14.27 -5.02
C PRO A 230 11.17 -15.01 -6.14
N THR A 231 12.44 -15.23 -5.93
CA THR A 231 13.26 -16.05 -6.83
C THR A 231 12.92 -17.55 -6.69
N GLN A 232 13.19 -18.34 -7.73
CA GLN A 232 12.96 -19.81 -7.67
C GLN A 232 13.70 -20.45 -6.50
N LYS A 233 14.89 -19.95 -6.14
CA LYS A 233 15.64 -20.43 -4.98
C LYS A 233 14.92 -20.16 -3.66
N GLU A 234 14.34 -18.97 -3.50
CA GLU A 234 13.55 -18.61 -2.33
C GLU A 234 12.27 -19.46 -2.24
N ILE A 235 11.60 -19.67 -3.37
CA ILE A 235 10.38 -20.50 -3.44
C ILE A 235 10.68 -21.95 -3.03
N ILE A 236 11.70 -22.58 -3.63
CA ILE A 236 12.08 -23.97 -3.31
C ILE A 236 12.48 -24.10 -1.83
N PHE A 237 13.22 -23.12 -1.31
CA PHE A 237 13.58 -23.12 0.11
C PHE A 237 12.36 -22.97 1.00
N ALA A 238 11.44 -22.07 0.67
CA ALA A 238 10.20 -21.87 1.42
C ALA A 238 9.33 -23.14 1.44
N GLU A 239 9.19 -23.85 0.31
CA GLU A 239 8.47 -25.12 0.24
C GLU A 239 9.08 -26.20 1.14
N LYS A 240 10.43 -26.33 1.10
CA LYS A 240 11.13 -27.26 1.99
C LYS A 240 10.88 -26.92 3.46
N VAL A 241 10.96 -25.63 3.82
CA VAL A 241 10.74 -25.18 5.21
C VAL A 241 9.33 -25.53 5.67
N VAL A 242 8.30 -25.24 4.87
CA VAL A 242 6.89 -25.56 5.23
C VAL A 242 6.71 -27.06 5.41
N LYS A 243 7.13 -27.88 4.45
CA LYS A 243 7.00 -29.36 4.51
C LYS A 243 7.72 -29.93 5.73
N GLU A 244 8.99 -29.56 5.94
CA GLU A 244 9.78 -30.07 7.06
C GLU A 244 9.20 -29.64 8.42
N ILE A 245 8.70 -28.40 8.56
CA ILE A 245 8.08 -27.95 9.81
C ILE A 245 6.83 -28.80 10.10
N ASP A 246 5.95 -29.03 9.12
CA ASP A 246 4.73 -29.82 9.30
C ASP A 246 5.05 -31.27 9.69
N GLU A 247 6.04 -31.89 9.04
CA GLU A 247 6.50 -33.25 9.36
C GLU A 247 7.15 -33.34 10.75
N LYS A 248 8.08 -32.42 11.08
CA LYS A 248 8.80 -32.42 12.35
C LYS A 248 7.91 -32.08 13.54
N LYS A 249 6.94 -31.19 13.34
CA LYS A 249 5.94 -30.86 14.36
C LYS A 249 5.13 -32.11 14.76
N ALA A 250 4.74 -32.93 13.78
CA ALA A 250 4.04 -34.19 14.03
C ALA A 250 4.88 -35.20 14.82
N GLN A 251 6.21 -35.11 14.72
CA GLN A 251 7.19 -35.95 15.45
C GLN A 251 7.61 -35.37 16.81
N GLY A 252 7.11 -34.15 17.19
CA GLY A 252 7.51 -33.48 18.43
C GLY A 252 8.91 -32.83 18.36
N ILE A 253 9.46 -32.61 17.18
CA ILE A 253 10.77 -32.00 16.95
C ILE A 253 10.60 -30.50 16.68
N GLY A 254 11.15 -29.62 17.54
CA GLY A 254 10.98 -28.17 17.47
C GLY A 254 12.07 -27.44 16.69
N VAL A 255 13.26 -28.02 16.53
CA VAL A 255 14.43 -27.42 15.85
C VAL A 255 15.11 -28.46 14.99
N PHE A 256 15.42 -28.13 13.73
CA PHE A 256 16.09 -29.04 12.79
C PHE A 256 16.87 -28.24 11.73
N THR A 257 17.39 -28.88 10.71
CA THR A 257 18.22 -28.24 9.69
C THR A 257 17.63 -28.46 8.30
N VAL A 258 17.48 -27.36 7.53
CA VAL A 258 17.10 -27.36 6.11
C VAL A 258 18.22 -26.69 5.32
N ASP A 259 18.78 -27.39 4.33
CA ASP A 259 19.87 -26.92 3.48
C ASP A 259 21.06 -26.27 4.30
N GLY A 260 21.37 -26.85 5.47
CA GLY A 260 22.45 -26.38 6.36
C GLY A 260 22.07 -25.18 7.25
N LYS A 261 20.82 -24.70 7.22
CA LYS A 261 20.35 -23.63 8.10
C LYS A 261 19.48 -24.21 9.22
N MET A 262 19.70 -23.73 10.45
CA MET A 262 18.81 -24.04 11.56
C MET A 262 17.44 -23.44 11.36
N ILE A 263 16.40 -24.24 11.47
CA ILE A 263 15.00 -23.87 11.25
C ILE A 263 14.19 -24.26 12.49
N ASP A 264 13.28 -23.41 12.88
CA ASP A 264 12.24 -23.63 13.88
C ASP A 264 10.88 -23.08 13.39
N ILE A 265 9.88 -23.09 14.26
CA ILE A 265 8.52 -22.63 13.94
C ILE A 265 8.46 -21.16 13.51
N ALA A 266 9.41 -20.31 13.93
CA ALA A 266 9.41 -18.88 13.57
C ALA A 266 9.63 -18.65 12.06
N PHE A 267 10.17 -19.63 11.33
CA PHE A 267 10.35 -19.53 9.88
C PHE A 267 9.07 -19.86 9.08
N TYR A 268 8.05 -20.44 9.71
CA TYR A 268 6.87 -20.98 9.01
C TYR A 268 6.07 -19.91 8.28
N ASP A 269 5.71 -18.83 8.98
CA ASP A 269 4.89 -17.75 8.42
C ASP A 269 5.66 -17.00 7.32
N GLY A 270 6.94 -16.77 7.49
CA GLY A 270 7.80 -16.18 6.46
C GLY A 270 7.90 -17.03 5.19
N ALA A 271 8.00 -18.35 5.35
CA ALA A 271 8.01 -19.28 4.22
C ALA A 271 6.66 -19.31 3.50
N LYS A 272 5.55 -19.37 4.22
CA LYS A 272 4.20 -19.27 3.65
C LYS A 272 4.00 -17.97 2.88
N ARG A 273 4.39 -16.83 3.47
CA ARG A 273 4.32 -15.54 2.79
C ARG A 273 5.12 -15.52 1.47
N THR A 274 6.30 -16.15 1.43
CA THR A 274 7.08 -16.27 0.20
C THR A 274 6.33 -17.04 -0.88
N ILE A 275 5.66 -18.15 -0.52
CA ILE A 275 4.86 -18.95 -1.43
C ILE A 275 3.64 -18.16 -1.93
N GLU A 276 2.95 -17.45 -1.06
CA GLU A 276 1.80 -16.61 -1.43
C GLU A 276 2.19 -15.49 -2.38
N LEU A 277 3.31 -14.80 -2.13
CA LEU A 277 3.86 -13.80 -3.05
C LEU A 277 4.22 -14.40 -4.41
N ALA A 278 4.78 -15.60 -4.42
CA ALA A 278 5.10 -16.30 -5.67
C ALA A 278 3.84 -16.68 -6.46
N LYS A 279 2.77 -17.09 -5.77
CA LYS A 279 1.44 -17.36 -6.38
C LYS A 279 0.85 -16.08 -6.96
N ALA A 280 0.82 -15.01 -6.18
CA ALA A 280 0.30 -13.70 -6.60
C ALA A 280 1.08 -13.12 -7.80
N SER A 281 2.40 -13.34 -7.84
CA SER A 281 3.27 -12.91 -8.94
C SER A 281 3.21 -13.84 -10.17
N GLY A 282 2.44 -14.94 -10.12
CA GLY A 282 2.32 -15.90 -11.23
C GLY A 282 3.58 -16.72 -11.52
N VAL A 283 4.56 -16.75 -10.60
CA VAL A 283 5.82 -17.49 -10.78
C VAL A 283 5.87 -18.82 -10.02
N TYR A 284 4.84 -19.11 -9.22
CA TYR A 284 4.74 -20.35 -8.47
C TYR A 284 4.42 -21.53 -9.37
N LYS A 285 5.16 -22.64 -9.21
CA LYS A 285 4.98 -23.90 -9.96
C LYS A 285 4.93 -25.14 -9.06
N GLY A 286 4.85 -24.92 -7.74
CA GLY A 286 4.82 -26.01 -6.76
C GLY A 286 3.40 -26.49 -6.43
N ASP A 287 3.30 -27.37 -5.43
CA ASP A 287 2.07 -28.09 -5.03
C ASP A 287 1.51 -27.63 -3.67
N LEU A 288 2.07 -26.60 -3.02
CA LEU A 288 1.63 -26.09 -1.72
C LEU A 288 0.62 -24.95 -1.83
#